data_2e4b1d20a8f7d785195fc0ebaf75af7c
#
_entry.id   2e4b1d20a8f7d785195fc0ebaf75af7c
#
_cell.length_a   1.000
_cell.length_b   1.000
_cell.length_c   1.000
_cell.angle_alpha   90.00
_cell.angle_beta   90.00
_cell.angle_gamma   90.00
#
_symmetry.space_group_name_H-M   'P 1'
#
loop_
_entity.id
_entity.type
_entity.pdbx_description
1 polymer ?
#
loop_
_entity_poly.entity_id
_entity_poly.type
_entity_poly.pdbx_seq_one_letter_code
_entity_poly.pdbx_strand_id
1 'polypeptide(L)'
;MTVLKIGSKLQSGKYEITRVLGSGNFGITYLASTKIAVKGQMGQMDVTINVAIKEFYMKDLNNRTLDGTTVEGTQNTMVKNYRHKFRKEAENLAKLHHPNIIKVIEVFDENNTTYYVMEYIEGGSLDDYIKQKGHLSEDEALRCTIEIGKALSYMHKNWMIHLDLKPKNVMRNPNGILFLIDFGLSKQYDENGEPESSTSIGLGTPGYAPLEQANYKQDGTLPVTIDVYSLGATFFKMLTGKTPPEASSVLNEGLPLKALKHTGVSAGTISIVEKAMSPMKKERYQTVSSMSEAISTLSDGNEQTIYEQEKESLKYNEEAEVKVENSHIENSINHKIGVNSNIPWKRKIGGVKIAQMTGLGIVVLLVLLCTINNAPLENGYHIGSNIWNIGIVGLCSSILFRIYYIFTKKKIWGLISIGGLILSLIFLFFLILNIF
;
A
#
# COMPACT_ATOMS: atom_id res chain seq x y z
N MET A 1 -13.99 -5.19 37.99
CA MET A 1 -14.16 -4.91 36.55
C MET A 1 -12.81 -4.56 35.97
N THR A 2 -12.43 -5.15 34.87
CA THR A 2 -11.10 -4.90 34.27
C THR A 2 -11.08 -3.77 33.25
N VAL A 3 -12.24 -3.32 32.78
CA VAL A 3 -12.39 -2.29 31.72
C VAL A 3 -13.02 -1.01 32.26
N LEU A 4 -12.74 0.13 31.62
CA LEU A 4 -13.44 1.39 31.89
C LEU A 4 -14.93 1.25 31.53
N LYS A 5 -15.78 1.91 32.32
CA LYS A 5 -17.23 1.95 32.07
C LYS A 5 -17.52 2.77 30.81
N ILE A 6 -18.56 2.40 30.07
CA ILE A 6 -19.11 3.23 29.01
C ILE A 6 -19.54 4.58 29.59
N GLY A 7 -19.24 5.68 28.91
CA GLY A 7 -19.44 7.04 29.38
C GLY A 7 -18.30 7.58 30.25
N SER A 8 -17.26 6.77 30.57
CA SER A 8 -16.05 7.29 31.22
C SER A 8 -15.38 8.35 30.36
N LYS A 9 -14.96 9.43 31.01
CA LYS A 9 -14.30 10.56 30.35
C LYS A 9 -12.83 10.58 30.65
N LEU A 10 -12.01 10.81 29.64
CA LEU A 10 -10.57 10.94 29.72
C LEU A 10 -10.13 12.34 29.24
N GLN A 11 -8.96 12.81 29.69
CA GLN A 11 -8.42 14.13 29.35
C GLN A 11 -9.42 15.26 29.63
N SER A 12 -9.94 15.31 30.87
CA SER A 12 -10.91 16.33 31.29
C SER A 12 -12.17 16.39 30.40
N GLY A 13 -12.57 15.24 29.85
CA GLY A 13 -13.78 15.12 29.02
C GLY A 13 -13.55 15.30 27.52
N LYS A 14 -12.31 15.41 27.07
CA LYS A 14 -11.96 15.45 25.63
C LYS A 14 -12.38 14.17 24.91
N TYR A 15 -12.25 13.02 25.58
CA TYR A 15 -12.63 11.71 25.06
C TYR A 15 -13.68 11.07 25.95
N GLU A 16 -14.73 10.50 25.35
CA GLU A 16 -15.77 9.75 26.04
C GLU A 16 -15.81 8.31 25.51
N ILE A 17 -15.60 7.34 26.41
CA ILE A 17 -15.59 5.91 26.08
C ILE A 17 -16.99 5.46 25.69
N THR A 18 -17.13 4.91 24.48
CA THR A 18 -18.42 4.45 23.95
C THR A 18 -18.53 2.94 23.91
N ARG A 19 -17.41 2.22 23.72
CA ARG A 19 -17.41 0.76 23.59
C ARG A 19 -16.01 0.18 23.80
N VAL A 20 -15.92 -1.06 24.29
CA VAL A 20 -14.68 -1.85 24.26
C VAL A 20 -14.53 -2.47 22.89
N LEU A 21 -13.41 -2.27 22.24
CA LEU A 21 -13.06 -2.87 20.93
C LEU A 21 -12.33 -4.21 21.08
N GLY A 22 -11.47 -4.32 22.10
CA GLY A 22 -10.72 -5.54 22.37
C GLY A 22 -9.93 -5.47 23.67
N SER A 23 -9.51 -6.62 24.16
CA SER A 23 -8.66 -6.75 25.34
C SER A 23 -7.62 -7.84 25.10
N GLY A 24 -6.35 -7.50 25.29
CA GLY A 24 -5.19 -8.39 25.19
C GLY A 24 -4.45 -8.52 26.52
N ASN A 25 -3.30 -9.20 26.50
CA ASN A 25 -2.48 -9.42 27.70
C ASN A 25 -1.86 -8.13 28.26
N PHE A 26 -1.59 -7.15 27.40
CA PHE A 26 -0.87 -5.92 27.74
C PHE A 26 -1.68 -4.63 27.50
N GLY A 27 -2.95 -4.76 27.17
CA GLY A 27 -3.76 -3.56 26.95
C GLY A 27 -5.21 -3.82 26.60
N ILE A 28 -5.99 -2.77 26.72
CA ILE A 28 -7.41 -2.74 26.39
C ILE A 28 -7.61 -1.63 25.35
N THR A 29 -8.34 -1.92 24.30
CA THR A 29 -8.66 -0.95 23.27
C THR A 29 -10.13 -0.57 23.33
N TYR A 30 -10.41 0.72 23.35
CA TYR A 30 -11.74 1.31 23.41
C TYR A 30 -12.06 2.08 22.14
N LEU A 31 -13.32 2.12 21.77
CA LEU A 31 -13.88 3.16 20.93
C LEU A 31 -14.25 4.33 21.82
N ALA A 32 -13.86 5.53 21.42
CA ALA A 32 -14.24 6.76 22.11
C ALA A 32 -14.70 7.81 21.09
N SER A 33 -15.55 8.73 21.54
CA SER A 33 -15.90 9.92 20.78
C SER A 33 -15.12 11.13 21.26
N THR A 34 -14.80 12.03 20.33
CA THR A 34 -14.20 13.34 20.63
C THR A 34 -14.75 14.39 19.69
N LYS A 35 -14.72 15.65 20.13
CA LYS A 35 -15.13 16.79 19.30
C LYS A 35 -13.90 17.47 18.71
N ILE A 36 -13.94 17.72 17.42
CA ILE A 36 -12.94 18.50 16.71
C ILE A 36 -13.59 19.74 16.09
N ALA A 37 -12.89 20.86 16.18
CA ALA A 37 -13.33 22.10 15.56
C ALA A 37 -12.93 22.12 14.08
N VAL A 38 -13.88 22.11 13.18
CA VAL A 38 -13.67 22.19 11.73
C VAL A 38 -14.00 23.60 11.25
N LYS A 39 -13.04 24.25 10.59
CA LYS A 39 -13.26 25.55 9.95
C LYS A 39 -13.81 25.34 8.54
N GLY A 40 -15.02 25.80 8.29
CA GLY A 40 -15.65 25.86 6.97
C GLY A 40 -15.79 27.30 6.48
N GLN A 41 -16.30 27.48 5.26
CA GLN A 41 -16.56 28.83 4.69
C GLN A 41 -17.57 29.66 5.49
N MET A 42 -18.46 29.01 6.26
CA MET A 42 -19.51 29.64 7.05
C MET A 42 -19.16 29.76 8.55
N GLY A 43 -17.91 29.51 8.94
CA GLY A 43 -17.46 29.59 10.34
C GLY A 43 -16.87 28.28 10.86
N GLN A 44 -16.69 28.22 12.17
CA GLN A 44 -16.19 27.04 12.90
C GLN A 44 -17.38 26.26 13.44
N MET A 45 -17.36 24.93 13.24
CA MET A 45 -18.36 24.01 13.84
C MET A 45 -17.64 22.84 14.52
N ASP A 46 -18.23 22.37 15.61
CA ASP A 46 -17.74 21.15 16.28
C ASP A 46 -18.33 19.92 15.63
N VAL A 47 -17.45 19.02 15.18
CA VAL A 47 -17.82 17.73 14.62
C VAL A 47 -17.39 16.63 15.60
N THR A 48 -18.30 15.73 15.92
CA THR A 48 -17.99 14.54 16.73
C THR A 48 -17.40 13.46 15.82
N ILE A 49 -16.23 12.99 16.16
CA ILE A 49 -15.54 11.89 15.46
C ILE A 49 -15.25 10.73 16.43
N ASN A 50 -15.11 9.53 15.86
CA ASN A 50 -14.68 8.36 16.58
C ASN A 50 -13.16 8.24 16.54
N VAL A 51 -12.58 7.82 17.67
CA VAL A 51 -11.16 7.48 17.82
C VAL A 51 -11.03 6.15 18.54
N ALA A 52 -9.91 5.46 18.33
CA ALA A 52 -9.56 4.29 19.13
C ALA A 52 -8.57 4.71 20.22
N ILE A 53 -8.78 4.25 21.45
CA ILE A 53 -7.89 4.53 22.58
C ILE A 53 -7.38 3.21 23.12
N LYS A 54 -6.05 3.02 23.11
CA LYS A 54 -5.41 1.85 23.72
C LYS A 54 -4.86 2.23 25.08
N GLU A 55 -5.27 1.48 26.09
CA GLU A 55 -4.86 1.61 27.47
C GLU A 55 -3.81 0.54 27.80
N PHE A 56 -2.73 0.89 28.46
CA PHE A 56 -1.84 -0.08 29.07
C PHE A 56 -2.51 -0.75 30.26
N TYR A 57 -2.67 -2.07 30.20
CA TYR A 57 -3.26 -2.86 31.27
C TYR A 57 -2.77 -4.31 31.21
N MET A 58 -2.06 -4.76 32.24
CA MET A 58 -1.57 -6.14 32.36
C MET A 58 -2.58 -6.95 33.16
N LYS A 59 -3.37 -7.77 32.47
CA LYS A 59 -4.53 -8.49 33.01
C LYS A 59 -4.20 -9.29 34.28
N ASP A 60 -3.01 -9.87 34.38
CA ASP A 60 -2.62 -10.75 35.49
C ASP A 60 -1.97 -10.00 36.66
N LEU A 61 -1.60 -8.73 36.45
CA LEU A 61 -0.85 -7.92 37.44
C LEU A 61 -1.57 -6.64 37.85
N ASN A 62 -2.54 -6.19 37.07
CA ASN A 62 -3.29 -4.97 37.34
C ASN A 62 -4.73 -5.28 37.77
N ASN A 63 -5.22 -4.49 38.70
CA ASN A 63 -6.61 -4.40 39.08
C ASN A 63 -7.12 -2.97 38.89
N ARG A 64 -8.42 -2.73 39.06
CA ARG A 64 -8.99 -1.38 39.13
C ARG A 64 -9.58 -1.10 40.48
N THR A 65 -9.57 0.16 40.89
CA THR A 65 -10.31 0.67 42.03
C THR A 65 -11.80 0.31 41.94
N LEU A 66 -12.49 0.34 43.05
CA LEU A 66 -13.91 -0.02 43.14
C LEU A 66 -14.81 0.81 42.25
N ASP A 67 -14.48 2.08 41.99
CA ASP A 67 -15.17 2.95 41.04
C ASP A 67 -14.93 2.55 39.57
N GLY A 68 -13.92 1.70 39.32
CA GLY A 68 -13.59 1.16 38.01
C GLY A 68 -12.75 2.12 37.13
N THR A 69 -12.13 3.16 37.72
CA THR A 69 -11.36 4.16 36.95
C THR A 69 -9.86 3.92 37.03
N THR A 70 -9.30 3.95 38.22
CA THR A 70 -7.85 3.95 38.45
C THR A 70 -7.27 2.54 38.42
N VAL A 71 -6.12 2.38 37.75
CA VAL A 71 -5.38 1.11 37.69
C VAL A 71 -4.52 0.95 38.96
N GLU A 72 -4.65 -0.19 39.63
CA GLU A 72 -3.85 -0.61 40.80
C GLU A 72 -2.78 -1.63 40.39
N GLY A 73 -1.82 -1.89 41.29
CA GLY A 73 -0.71 -2.81 41.02
C GLY A 73 0.43 -2.20 40.17
N THR A 74 0.37 -0.90 39.91
CA THR A 74 1.32 -0.18 39.05
C THR A 74 2.70 0.06 39.70
N GLN A 75 2.84 -0.19 41.01
CA GLN A 75 4.13 -0.04 41.70
C GLN A 75 5.11 -1.19 41.46
N ASN A 76 4.65 -2.31 40.91
CA ASN A 76 5.49 -3.42 40.52
C ASN A 76 6.51 -2.97 39.45
N THR A 77 7.78 -3.25 39.65
CA THR A 77 8.88 -2.87 38.73
C THR A 77 8.65 -3.41 37.32
N MET A 78 8.13 -4.61 37.19
CA MET A 78 7.80 -5.22 35.89
C MET A 78 6.71 -4.41 35.18
N VAL A 79 5.63 -4.04 35.87
CA VAL A 79 4.54 -3.22 35.31
C VAL A 79 5.07 -1.84 34.90
N LYS A 80 5.90 -1.19 35.70
CA LYS A 80 6.53 0.10 35.37
C LYS A 80 7.36 0.00 34.09
N ASN A 81 8.16 -1.06 33.96
CA ASN A 81 9.00 -1.27 32.78
C ASN A 81 8.16 -1.50 31.51
N TYR A 82 7.11 -2.31 31.59
CA TYR A 82 6.22 -2.54 30.43
C TYR A 82 5.40 -1.30 30.08
N ARG A 83 4.94 -0.51 31.08
CA ARG A 83 4.26 0.75 30.85
C ARG A 83 5.17 1.76 30.14
N HIS A 84 6.43 1.86 30.56
CA HIS A 84 7.42 2.73 29.90
C HIS A 84 7.63 2.33 28.44
N LYS A 85 7.75 1.03 28.15
CA LYS A 85 7.87 0.51 26.79
C LYS A 85 6.64 0.82 25.95
N PHE A 86 5.45 0.58 26.47
CA PHE A 86 4.18 0.90 25.82
C PHE A 86 4.10 2.39 25.44
N ARG A 87 4.53 3.28 26.34
CA ARG A 87 4.59 4.70 26.07
C ARG A 87 5.59 5.02 24.97
N LYS A 88 6.82 4.52 25.06
CA LYS A 88 7.88 4.75 24.07
C LYS A 88 7.48 4.24 22.68
N GLU A 89 6.85 3.08 22.63
CA GLU A 89 6.29 2.52 21.39
C GLU A 89 5.27 3.48 20.77
N ALA A 90 4.28 3.95 21.54
CA ALA A 90 3.27 4.89 21.07
C ALA A 90 3.89 6.21 20.57
N GLU A 91 4.90 6.75 21.29
CA GLU A 91 5.64 7.95 20.89
C GLU A 91 6.44 7.75 19.58
N ASN A 92 7.00 6.56 19.36
CA ASN A 92 7.68 6.23 18.12
C ASN A 92 6.70 6.08 16.95
N LEU A 93 5.56 5.46 17.18
CA LEU A 93 4.48 5.36 16.19
C LEU A 93 3.94 6.73 15.78
N ALA A 94 3.82 7.65 16.73
CA ALA A 94 3.36 9.02 16.46
C ALA A 94 4.25 9.78 15.46
N LYS A 95 5.51 9.35 15.30
CA LYS A 95 6.46 9.92 14.32
C LYS A 95 6.29 9.35 12.91
N LEU A 96 5.62 8.20 12.77
CA LEU A 96 5.41 7.57 11.46
C LEU A 96 4.25 8.22 10.70
N HIS A 97 4.49 8.58 9.46
CA HIS A 97 3.51 9.21 8.58
C HIS A 97 3.44 8.44 7.27
N HIS A 98 2.53 7.48 7.18
CA HIS A 98 2.33 6.65 5.98
C HIS A 98 0.84 6.33 5.80
N PRO A 99 0.29 6.32 4.58
CA PRO A 99 -1.15 6.11 4.34
C PRO A 99 -1.66 4.74 4.82
N ASN A 100 -0.78 3.75 4.96
CA ASN A 100 -1.12 2.39 5.37
C ASN A 100 -0.62 2.05 6.80
N ILE A 101 -0.30 3.06 7.61
CA ILE A 101 0.04 2.92 9.03
C ILE A 101 -0.95 3.75 9.83
N ILE A 102 -1.49 3.17 10.90
CA ILE A 102 -2.43 3.87 11.77
C ILE A 102 -1.77 5.12 12.35
N LYS A 103 -2.47 6.24 12.30
CA LYS A 103 -1.98 7.49 12.88
C LYS A 103 -2.25 7.53 14.37
N VAL A 104 -1.19 7.67 15.16
CA VAL A 104 -1.28 8.01 16.59
C VAL A 104 -1.46 9.52 16.71
N ILE A 105 -2.50 9.92 17.41
CA ILE A 105 -2.94 11.31 17.57
C ILE A 105 -2.29 11.92 18.82
N GLU A 106 -2.28 11.15 19.92
CA GLU A 106 -1.88 11.66 21.24
C GLU A 106 -1.49 10.51 22.17
N VAL A 107 -0.56 10.77 23.07
CA VAL A 107 -0.14 9.85 24.15
C VAL A 107 -0.20 10.60 25.48
N PHE A 108 -0.87 10.05 26.48
CA PHE A 108 -1.02 10.69 27.79
C PHE A 108 -1.08 9.69 28.94
N ASP A 109 -0.84 10.19 30.16
CA ASP A 109 -0.97 9.43 31.40
C ASP A 109 -2.18 9.92 32.20
N GLU A 110 -3.03 9.00 32.60
CA GLU A 110 -4.20 9.23 33.46
C GLU A 110 -4.54 7.92 34.19
N ASN A 111 -5.31 7.97 35.28
CA ASN A 111 -5.76 6.77 36.00
C ASN A 111 -4.64 5.78 36.40
N ASN A 112 -3.44 6.27 36.75
CA ASN A 112 -2.23 5.49 37.00
C ASN A 112 -1.74 4.61 35.86
N THR A 113 -2.17 4.86 34.62
CA THR A 113 -1.73 4.11 33.45
C THR A 113 -1.41 5.05 32.29
N THR A 114 -1.03 4.49 31.16
CA THR A 114 -0.73 5.21 29.92
C THR A 114 -1.76 4.86 28.87
N TYR A 115 -2.21 5.86 28.16
CA TYR A 115 -3.12 5.76 27.02
C TYR A 115 -2.46 6.31 25.77
N TYR A 116 -2.81 5.76 24.61
CA TYR A 116 -2.62 6.47 23.36
C TYR A 116 -3.88 6.44 22.50
N VAL A 117 -4.11 7.56 21.84
CA VAL A 117 -5.24 7.78 20.95
C VAL A 117 -4.78 7.62 19.51
N MET A 118 -5.53 6.91 18.72
CA MET A 118 -5.27 6.68 17.31
C MET A 118 -6.55 6.81 16.48
N GLU A 119 -6.39 6.97 15.18
CA GLU A 119 -7.53 6.94 14.26
C GLU A 119 -8.35 5.67 14.45
N TYR A 120 -9.67 5.79 14.37
CA TYR A 120 -10.54 4.63 14.33
C TYR A 120 -10.82 4.23 12.89
N ILE A 121 -10.46 3.00 12.52
CA ILE A 121 -10.70 2.45 11.20
C ILE A 121 -11.97 1.59 11.23
N GLU A 122 -12.99 2.02 10.50
CA GLU A 122 -14.21 1.22 10.30
C GLU A 122 -13.95 0.09 9.29
N GLY A 123 -14.67 -1.02 9.41
CA GLY A 123 -14.63 -2.13 8.45
C GLY A 123 -14.01 -3.43 8.98
N GLY A 124 -13.39 -3.39 10.15
CA GLY A 124 -12.85 -4.58 10.81
C GLY A 124 -11.43 -4.94 10.37
N SER A 125 -10.96 -6.09 10.86
CA SER A 125 -9.62 -6.59 10.50
C SER A 125 -9.62 -7.33 9.16
N LEU A 126 -8.45 -7.43 8.54
CA LEU A 126 -8.25 -8.29 7.37
C LEU A 126 -8.56 -9.77 7.67
N ASP A 127 -8.35 -10.22 8.93
CA ASP A 127 -8.73 -11.57 9.37
C ASP A 127 -10.24 -11.77 9.33
N ASP A 128 -11.03 -10.78 9.75
CA ASP A 128 -12.49 -10.82 9.69
C ASP A 128 -12.99 -10.83 8.24
N TYR A 129 -12.35 -10.04 7.39
CA TYR A 129 -12.65 -9.98 5.97
C TYR A 129 -12.34 -11.31 5.26
N ILE A 130 -11.18 -11.92 5.55
CA ILE A 130 -10.83 -13.26 5.03
C ILE A 130 -11.84 -14.30 5.50
N LYS A 131 -12.23 -14.30 6.78
CA LYS A 131 -13.23 -15.22 7.32
C LYS A 131 -14.58 -15.09 6.63
N GLN A 132 -15.00 -13.86 6.34
CA GLN A 132 -16.26 -13.60 5.64
C GLN A 132 -16.25 -14.14 4.21
N LYS A 133 -15.12 -13.99 3.48
CA LYS A 133 -14.96 -14.45 2.10
C LYS A 133 -14.54 -15.92 1.95
N GLY A 134 -14.02 -16.53 3.00
CA GLY A 134 -13.36 -17.83 2.97
C GLY A 134 -11.88 -17.70 2.57
N HIS A 135 -11.57 -17.09 1.45
CA HIS A 135 -10.24 -16.70 0.97
C HIS A 135 -10.36 -15.52 -0.02
N LEU A 136 -9.25 -14.86 -0.32
CA LEU A 136 -9.21 -13.80 -1.33
C LEU A 136 -8.83 -14.37 -2.70
N SER A 137 -9.22 -13.69 -3.76
CA SER A 137 -8.68 -13.97 -5.10
C SER A 137 -7.18 -13.66 -5.14
N GLU A 138 -6.46 -14.26 -6.09
CA GLU A 138 -5.04 -14.03 -6.28
C GLU A 138 -4.74 -12.53 -6.44
N ASP A 139 -5.44 -11.83 -7.34
CA ASP A 139 -5.24 -10.40 -7.59
C ASP A 139 -5.50 -9.54 -6.35
N GLU A 140 -6.54 -9.85 -5.57
CA GLU A 140 -6.84 -9.12 -4.35
C GLU A 140 -5.75 -9.35 -3.29
N ALA A 141 -5.29 -10.59 -3.15
CA ALA A 141 -4.23 -10.94 -2.20
C ALA A 141 -2.87 -10.33 -2.59
N LEU A 142 -2.53 -10.28 -3.90
CA LEU A 142 -1.34 -9.61 -4.42
C LEU A 142 -1.37 -8.11 -4.10
N ARG A 143 -2.49 -7.42 -4.40
CA ARG A 143 -2.66 -6.00 -4.07
C ARG A 143 -2.53 -5.72 -2.57
N CYS A 144 -3.21 -6.52 -1.74
CA CYS A 144 -3.10 -6.39 -0.28
C CYS A 144 -1.65 -6.58 0.21
N THR A 145 -0.94 -7.58 -0.35
CA THR A 145 0.46 -7.85 0.02
C THR A 145 1.39 -6.71 -0.35
N ILE A 146 1.21 -6.10 -1.53
CA ILE A 146 1.97 -4.91 -1.95
C ILE A 146 1.68 -3.72 -1.02
N GLU A 147 0.42 -3.48 -0.68
CA GLU A 147 0.00 -2.37 0.17
C GLU A 147 0.59 -2.49 1.60
N ILE A 148 0.49 -3.67 2.21
CA ILE A 148 1.13 -3.98 3.49
C ILE A 148 2.66 -3.86 3.37
N GLY A 149 3.22 -4.36 2.28
CA GLY A 149 4.66 -4.29 1.99
C GLY A 149 5.20 -2.85 1.93
N LYS A 150 4.43 -1.90 1.37
CA LYS A 150 4.81 -0.47 1.37
C LYS A 150 4.92 0.08 2.78
N ALA A 151 3.97 -0.24 3.66
CA ALA A 151 3.99 0.18 5.06
C ALA A 151 5.19 -0.41 5.83
N LEU A 152 5.44 -1.72 5.68
CA LEU A 152 6.60 -2.37 6.29
C LEU A 152 7.93 -1.80 5.77
N SER A 153 8.05 -1.58 4.46
CA SER A 153 9.25 -0.99 3.87
C SER A 153 9.50 0.43 4.39
N TYR A 154 8.44 1.21 4.63
CA TYR A 154 8.55 2.52 5.26
C TYR A 154 9.01 2.41 6.72
N MET A 155 8.48 1.44 7.50
CA MET A 155 8.93 1.17 8.87
C MET A 155 10.42 0.81 8.89
N HIS A 156 10.86 -0.11 8.02
CA HIS A 156 12.25 -0.54 7.93
C HIS A 156 13.21 0.59 7.60
N LYS A 157 12.81 1.53 6.71
CA LYS A 157 13.58 2.75 6.42
C LYS A 157 13.69 3.69 7.63
N ASN A 158 12.75 3.61 8.56
CA ASN A 158 12.77 4.35 9.83
C ASN A 158 13.31 3.50 11.00
N TRP A 159 14.08 2.46 10.69
CA TRP A 159 14.73 1.57 11.67
C TRP A 159 13.74 0.90 12.64
N MET A 160 12.54 0.60 12.19
CA MET A 160 11.50 -0.04 12.97
C MET A 160 11.06 -1.35 12.32
N ILE A 161 10.91 -2.41 13.11
CA ILE A 161 10.41 -3.73 12.69
C ILE A 161 9.08 -4.00 13.38
N HIS A 162 8.14 -4.63 12.67
CA HIS A 162 6.80 -4.90 13.20
C HIS A 162 6.77 -6.09 14.17
N LEU A 163 7.40 -7.22 13.83
CA LEU A 163 7.56 -8.46 14.63
C LEU A 163 6.27 -9.24 14.95
N ASP A 164 5.08 -8.74 14.66
CA ASP A 164 3.80 -9.45 14.87
C ASP A 164 2.80 -9.17 13.74
N LEU A 165 3.30 -9.09 12.50
CA LEU A 165 2.41 -8.94 11.35
C LEU A 165 1.55 -10.18 11.18
N LYS A 166 0.25 -9.96 11.12
CA LYS A 166 -0.79 -10.98 10.86
C LYS A 166 -2.08 -10.28 10.42
N PRO A 167 -3.03 -10.96 9.78
CA PRO A 167 -4.28 -10.33 9.31
C PRO A 167 -5.11 -9.63 10.40
N LYS A 168 -5.00 -10.06 11.66
CA LYS A 168 -5.65 -9.38 12.79
C LYS A 168 -5.08 -8.00 13.09
N ASN A 169 -3.80 -7.78 12.77
CA ASN A 169 -3.08 -6.52 12.98
C ASN A 169 -3.09 -5.62 11.74
N VAL A 170 -3.96 -5.92 10.79
CA VAL A 170 -4.24 -5.11 9.60
C VAL A 170 -5.71 -4.77 9.59
N MET A 171 -6.07 -3.49 9.71
CA MET A 171 -7.44 -3.02 9.56
C MET A 171 -7.73 -2.69 8.11
N ARG A 172 -8.98 -2.90 7.69
CA ARG A 172 -9.46 -2.56 6.35
C ARG A 172 -10.61 -1.58 6.47
N ASN A 173 -10.49 -0.39 5.84
CA ASN A 173 -11.60 0.55 5.84
C ASN A 173 -12.68 0.16 4.80
N PRO A 174 -13.87 0.80 4.80
CA PRO A 174 -14.94 0.51 3.85
C PRO A 174 -14.52 0.67 2.37
N ASN A 175 -13.54 1.52 2.09
CA ASN A 175 -12.99 1.74 0.74
C ASN A 175 -11.94 0.68 0.34
N GLY A 176 -11.64 -0.27 1.21
CA GLY A 176 -10.69 -1.34 0.95
C GLY A 176 -9.24 -1.01 1.30
N ILE A 177 -8.91 0.19 1.75
CA ILE A 177 -7.56 0.60 2.14
C ILE A 177 -7.16 -0.09 3.44
N LEU A 178 -5.91 -0.59 3.47
CA LEU A 178 -5.35 -1.31 4.60
C LEU A 178 -4.50 -0.42 5.50
N PHE A 179 -4.56 -0.68 6.81
CA PHE A 179 -3.79 0.05 7.82
C PHE A 179 -3.14 -0.95 8.78
N LEU A 180 -1.83 -0.89 8.91
CA LEU A 180 -1.12 -1.61 9.97
C LEU A 180 -1.47 -1.01 11.32
N ILE A 181 -1.80 -1.88 12.27
CA ILE A 181 -2.12 -1.55 13.66
C ILE A 181 -1.35 -2.49 14.58
N ASP A 182 -1.35 -2.20 15.88
CA ASP A 182 -0.82 -3.05 16.94
C ASP A 182 0.66 -3.38 16.81
N PHE A 183 1.46 -2.46 17.25
CA PHE A 183 2.92 -2.51 17.24
C PHE A 183 3.52 -3.00 18.58
N GLY A 184 2.72 -3.73 19.39
CA GLY A 184 3.06 -4.13 20.74
C GLY A 184 4.31 -4.99 20.91
N LEU A 185 4.79 -5.59 19.81
CA LEU A 185 6.08 -6.27 19.75
C LEU A 185 7.11 -5.52 18.90
N SER A 186 6.74 -4.43 18.23
CA SER A 186 7.64 -3.70 17.35
C SER A 186 8.86 -3.18 18.10
N LYS A 187 9.98 -3.12 17.42
CA LYS A 187 11.23 -2.59 17.98
C LYS A 187 11.78 -1.48 17.10
N GLN A 188 12.23 -0.43 17.80
CA GLN A 188 13.07 0.60 17.23
C GLN A 188 14.53 0.20 17.35
N TYR A 189 15.28 0.43 16.30
CA TYR A 189 16.72 0.22 16.20
C TYR A 189 17.41 1.55 15.91
N ASP A 190 18.64 1.70 16.33
CA ASP A 190 19.46 2.84 15.94
C ASP A 190 20.07 2.61 14.52
N GLU A 191 20.78 3.59 14.00
CA GLU A 191 21.44 3.53 12.69
C GLU A 191 22.58 2.50 12.60
N ASN A 192 23.02 1.94 13.74
CA ASN A 192 24.00 0.84 13.80
C ASN A 192 23.31 -0.53 13.81
N GLY A 193 21.95 -0.57 13.76
CA GLY A 193 21.16 -1.80 13.84
C GLY A 193 21.05 -2.35 15.27
N GLU A 194 21.35 -1.55 16.30
CA GLU A 194 21.20 -1.92 17.69
C GLU A 194 19.81 -1.54 18.20
N PRO A 195 19.09 -2.45 18.89
CA PRO A 195 17.78 -2.13 19.42
C PRO A 195 17.87 -1.10 20.54
N GLU A 196 17.09 -0.04 20.47
CA GLU A 196 17.01 0.98 21.52
C GLU A 196 16.54 0.44 22.89
N SER A 197 16.08 -0.81 22.96
CA SER A 197 15.67 -1.47 24.20
C SER A 197 16.27 -2.87 24.29
N SER A 198 16.86 -3.21 25.44
CA SER A 198 17.46 -4.50 25.76
C SER A 198 16.46 -5.67 25.93
N THR A 199 15.19 -5.50 25.58
CA THR A 199 14.20 -6.55 25.69
C THR A 199 14.33 -7.58 24.60
N SER A 200 14.22 -8.86 24.97
CA SER A 200 14.07 -9.95 24.00
C SER A 200 12.94 -9.66 23.03
N ILE A 201 13.14 -10.01 21.74
CA ILE A 201 12.08 -10.09 20.76
C ILE A 201 11.07 -11.12 21.30
N GLY A 202 9.79 -10.78 21.36
CA GLY A 202 8.74 -11.73 21.77
C GLY A 202 8.67 -12.92 20.82
N LEU A 203 8.08 -14.02 21.29
CA LEU A 203 7.93 -15.26 20.52
C LEU A 203 7.10 -15.08 19.23
N GLY A 204 6.37 -13.96 19.11
CA GLY A 204 5.47 -13.72 17.99
C GLY A 204 4.22 -14.60 18.00
N THR A 205 3.46 -14.56 16.92
CA THR A 205 2.24 -15.38 16.77
C THR A 205 2.56 -16.67 16.03
N PRO A 206 2.20 -17.88 16.59
CA PRO A 206 2.38 -19.15 15.89
C PRO A 206 1.83 -19.13 14.45
N GLY A 207 2.59 -19.67 13.52
CA GLY A 207 2.30 -19.66 12.09
C GLY A 207 2.75 -18.40 11.36
N TYR A 208 2.91 -17.27 12.06
CA TYR A 208 3.35 -16.00 11.47
C TYR A 208 4.79 -15.60 11.86
N ALA A 209 5.32 -16.17 12.93
CA ALA A 209 6.66 -15.92 13.41
C ALA A 209 7.66 -16.95 12.87
N PRO A 210 8.83 -16.55 12.32
CA PRO A 210 9.87 -17.47 11.92
C PRO A 210 10.65 -18.00 13.14
N LEU A 211 11.42 -19.11 12.92
CA LEU A 211 12.16 -19.79 13.98
C LEU A 211 13.15 -18.89 14.72
N GLU A 212 13.85 -18.03 13.98
CA GLU A 212 14.87 -17.15 14.55
C GLU A 212 14.30 -16.04 15.43
N GLN A 213 12.99 -15.74 15.34
CA GLN A 213 12.40 -14.70 16.17
C GLN A 213 12.47 -15.05 17.65
N ALA A 214 12.24 -16.32 18.02
CA ALA A 214 12.33 -16.80 19.40
C ALA A 214 13.75 -16.76 19.97
N ASN A 215 14.75 -17.01 19.08
CA ASN A 215 16.17 -17.16 19.44
C ASN A 215 17.05 -16.08 18.82
N TYR A 216 16.44 -14.92 18.47
CA TYR A 216 17.18 -13.85 17.82
C TYR A 216 18.33 -13.39 18.70
N LYS A 217 19.54 -13.60 18.22
CA LYS A 217 20.76 -13.00 18.76
C LYS A 217 21.07 -11.75 17.98
N GLN A 218 21.24 -10.68 18.70
CA GLN A 218 21.61 -9.38 18.17
C GLN A 218 22.97 -9.50 17.46
N ASP A 219 23.01 -9.13 16.19
CA ASP A 219 24.20 -9.19 15.34
C ASP A 219 24.52 -7.84 14.67
N GLY A 220 23.93 -6.75 15.18
CA GLY A 220 24.09 -5.40 14.63
C GLY A 220 23.35 -5.16 13.32
N THR A 221 22.47 -6.07 12.90
CA THR A 221 21.68 -5.91 11.68
C THR A 221 20.19 -5.82 11.99
N LEU A 222 19.48 -5.00 11.20
CA LEU A 222 18.04 -4.91 11.29
C LEU A 222 17.40 -6.20 10.74
N PRO A 223 16.69 -7.01 11.56
CA PRO A 223 16.21 -8.33 11.15
C PRO A 223 14.93 -8.26 10.29
N VAL A 224 14.95 -7.50 9.19
CA VAL A 224 13.79 -7.27 8.29
C VAL A 224 13.22 -8.57 7.71
N THR A 225 14.00 -9.63 7.62
CA THR A 225 13.57 -10.95 7.13
C THR A 225 12.54 -11.63 8.01
N ILE A 226 12.38 -11.18 9.27
CA ILE A 226 11.30 -11.61 10.16
C ILE A 226 9.95 -11.12 9.61
N ASP A 227 9.85 -9.82 9.28
CA ASP A 227 8.63 -9.25 8.70
C ASP A 227 8.36 -9.78 7.28
N VAL A 228 9.39 -10.15 6.52
CA VAL A 228 9.22 -10.84 5.21
C VAL A 228 8.51 -12.18 5.40
N TYR A 229 8.91 -12.99 6.40
CA TYR A 229 8.24 -14.24 6.71
C TYR A 229 6.78 -14.02 7.11
N SER A 230 6.54 -13.08 8.02
CA SER A 230 5.19 -12.75 8.50
C SER A 230 4.29 -12.22 7.40
N LEU A 231 4.84 -11.47 6.43
CA LEU A 231 4.12 -11.02 5.23
C LEU A 231 3.78 -12.21 4.32
N GLY A 232 4.72 -13.14 4.11
CA GLY A 232 4.49 -14.39 3.38
C GLY A 232 3.40 -15.25 4.03
N ALA A 233 3.42 -15.38 5.36
CA ALA A 233 2.41 -16.09 6.13
C ALA A 233 1.03 -15.42 6.07
N THR A 234 1.00 -14.09 6.09
CA THR A 234 -0.22 -13.30 5.87
C THR A 234 -0.76 -13.51 4.46
N PHE A 235 0.11 -13.53 3.46
CA PHE A 235 -0.23 -13.80 2.07
C PHE A 235 -0.79 -15.23 1.90
N PHE A 236 -0.14 -16.24 2.50
CA PHE A 236 -0.68 -17.62 2.54
C PHE A 236 -2.10 -17.66 3.12
N LYS A 237 -2.34 -16.94 4.25
CA LYS A 237 -3.66 -16.87 4.86
C LYS A 237 -4.70 -16.22 3.96
N MET A 238 -4.34 -15.15 3.27
CA MET A 238 -5.23 -14.48 2.31
C MET A 238 -5.65 -15.43 1.19
N LEU A 239 -4.70 -16.17 0.61
CA LEU A 239 -4.93 -17.06 -0.52
C LEU A 239 -5.68 -18.35 -0.15
N THR A 240 -5.50 -18.86 1.06
CA THR A 240 -6.05 -20.18 1.45
C THR A 240 -7.22 -20.11 2.42
N GLY A 241 -7.41 -18.97 3.10
CA GLY A 241 -8.32 -18.84 4.24
C GLY A 241 -7.86 -19.62 5.49
N LYS A 242 -6.78 -20.40 5.41
CA LYS A 242 -6.29 -21.28 6.49
C LYS A 242 -5.17 -20.61 7.29
N THR A 243 -5.08 -20.91 8.57
CA THR A 243 -3.93 -20.50 9.39
C THR A 243 -2.66 -21.11 8.83
N PRO A 244 -1.58 -20.31 8.64
CA PRO A 244 -0.29 -20.85 8.18
C PRO A 244 0.26 -21.88 9.18
N PRO A 245 1.00 -22.90 8.71
CA PRO A 245 1.70 -23.82 9.60
C PRO A 245 2.79 -23.08 10.39
N GLU A 246 3.14 -23.59 11.56
CA GLU A 246 4.27 -23.09 12.32
C GLU A 246 5.58 -23.29 11.56
N ALA A 247 6.54 -22.39 11.76
CA ALA A 247 7.82 -22.43 11.06
C ALA A 247 8.59 -23.73 11.30
N SER A 248 8.45 -24.37 12.47
CA SER A 248 8.98 -25.69 12.77
C SER A 248 8.37 -26.79 11.90
N SER A 249 7.04 -26.75 11.67
CA SER A 249 6.38 -27.69 10.76
C SER A 249 6.80 -27.46 9.31
N VAL A 250 6.95 -26.19 8.89
CA VAL A 250 7.47 -25.89 7.54
C VAL A 250 8.90 -26.43 7.34
N LEU A 251 9.73 -26.37 8.38
CA LEU A 251 11.10 -26.90 8.32
C LEU A 251 11.11 -28.42 8.15
N ASN A 252 10.24 -29.13 8.84
CA ASN A 252 10.22 -30.60 8.87
C ASN A 252 9.44 -31.23 7.71
N GLU A 253 8.34 -30.60 7.29
CA GLU A 253 7.35 -31.18 6.36
C GLU A 253 7.21 -30.38 5.06
N GLY A 254 7.80 -29.20 5.00
CA GLY A 254 7.61 -28.22 3.92
C GLY A 254 6.30 -27.46 4.03
N LEU A 255 6.14 -26.44 3.21
CA LEU A 255 4.92 -25.66 3.11
C LEU A 255 3.83 -26.51 2.42
N PRO A 256 2.57 -26.51 2.92
CA PRO A 256 1.49 -27.32 2.34
C PRO A 256 0.99 -26.72 1.00
N LEU A 257 1.78 -26.85 -0.07
CA LEU A 257 1.52 -26.29 -1.41
C LEU A 257 0.20 -26.75 -2.02
N LYS A 258 -0.30 -27.95 -1.60
CA LYS A 258 -1.62 -28.43 -2.02
C LYS A 258 -2.73 -27.46 -1.64
N ALA A 259 -2.62 -26.78 -0.49
CA ALA A 259 -3.62 -25.80 -0.05
C ALA A 259 -3.68 -24.58 -1.01
N LEU A 260 -2.55 -24.12 -1.51
CA LEU A 260 -2.44 -23.03 -2.49
C LEU A 260 -2.93 -23.49 -3.87
N LYS A 261 -2.52 -24.70 -4.32
CA LYS A 261 -2.95 -25.24 -5.62
C LYS A 261 -4.47 -25.43 -5.72
N HIS A 262 -5.13 -25.79 -4.62
CA HIS A 262 -6.58 -25.96 -4.59
C HIS A 262 -7.36 -24.64 -4.79
N THR A 263 -6.77 -23.51 -4.52
CA THR A 263 -7.40 -22.18 -4.74
C THR A 263 -7.16 -21.62 -6.15
N GLY A 264 -6.46 -22.38 -7.01
CA GLY A 264 -6.24 -21.99 -8.42
C GLY A 264 -5.22 -20.88 -8.62
N VAL A 265 -4.41 -20.56 -7.60
CA VAL A 265 -3.36 -19.52 -7.73
C VAL A 265 -2.22 -19.97 -8.65
N SER A 266 -1.61 -19.01 -9.34
CA SER A 266 -0.53 -19.23 -10.29
C SER A 266 0.71 -19.85 -9.64
N ALA A 267 1.51 -20.57 -10.44
CA ALA A 267 2.76 -21.14 -9.98
C ALA A 267 3.76 -20.06 -9.49
N GLY A 268 3.74 -18.87 -10.11
CA GLY A 268 4.54 -17.73 -9.71
C GLY A 268 4.19 -17.25 -8.31
N THR A 269 2.91 -17.08 -8.00
CA THR A 269 2.43 -16.69 -6.67
C THR A 269 2.77 -17.75 -5.62
N ILE A 270 2.62 -19.04 -5.95
CA ILE A 270 3.04 -20.13 -5.05
C ILE A 270 4.52 -20.03 -4.72
N SER A 271 5.39 -19.80 -5.72
CA SER A 271 6.85 -19.66 -5.53
C SER A 271 7.20 -18.45 -4.65
N ILE A 272 6.46 -17.33 -4.77
CA ILE A 272 6.68 -16.16 -3.92
C ILE A 272 6.34 -16.49 -2.45
N VAL A 273 5.22 -17.13 -2.19
CA VAL A 273 4.82 -17.54 -0.82
C VAL A 273 5.83 -18.51 -0.23
N GLU A 274 6.25 -19.53 -1.00
CA GLU A 274 7.22 -20.53 -0.59
C GLU A 274 8.58 -19.90 -0.22
N LYS A 275 9.08 -19.00 -1.08
CA LYS A 275 10.33 -18.28 -0.82
C LYS A 275 10.20 -17.34 0.39
N ALA A 276 9.12 -16.59 0.53
CA ALA A 276 8.92 -15.70 1.67
C ALA A 276 8.83 -16.46 3.00
N MET A 277 8.21 -17.65 3.00
CA MET A 277 8.05 -18.51 4.17
C MET A 277 9.15 -19.58 4.32
N SER A 278 10.28 -19.47 3.59
CA SER A 278 11.41 -20.39 3.82
C SER A 278 11.82 -20.35 5.30
N PRO A 279 11.99 -21.50 5.96
CA PRO A 279 12.50 -21.57 7.33
C PRO A 279 13.86 -20.92 7.50
N MET A 280 14.70 -20.97 6.45
CA MET A 280 16.06 -20.41 6.44
C MET A 280 16.03 -18.93 6.03
N LYS A 281 16.40 -18.01 6.93
CA LYS A 281 16.38 -16.56 6.67
C LYS A 281 17.15 -16.12 5.40
N LYS A 282 18.24 -16.84 5.05
CA LYS A 282 19.06 -16.51 3.88
C LYS A 282 18.40 -16.84 2.54
N GLU A 283 17.42 -17.75 2.54
CA GLU A 283 16.71 -18.18 1.34
C GLU A 283 15.49 -17.28 1.03
N ARG A 284 15.04 -16.50 2.03
CA ARG A 284 13.94 -15.56 1.86
C ARG A 284 14.34 -14.37 0.99
N TYR A 285 13.34 -13.57 0.63
CA TYR A 285 13.60 -12.19 0.21
C TYR A 285 14.30 -11.45 1.34
N GLN A 286 15.40 -10.75 1.03
CA GLN A 286 16.20 -10.07 2.05
C GLN A 286 15.58 -8.72 2.47
N THR A 287 14.64 -8.21 1.70
CA THR A 287 13.84 -7.03 2.02
C THR A 287 12.39 -7.24 1.60
N VAL A 288 11.48 -6.52 2.22
CA VAL A 288 10.06 -6.49 1.79
C VAL A 288 9.92 -5.89 0.39
N SER A 289 10.77 -4.92 0.04
CA SER A 289 10.77 -4.32 -1.30
C SER A 289 11.07 -5.36 -2.38
N SER A 290 12.07 -6.23 -2.19
CA SER A 290 12.38 -7.28 -3.16
C SER A 290 11.28 -8.33 -3.32
N MET A 291 10.48 -8.59 -2.27
CA MET A 291 9.27 -9.40 -2.37
C MET A 291 8.18 -8.67 -3.18
N SER A 292 7.97 -7.38 -2.92
CA SER A 292 6.99 -6.57 -3.64
C SER A 292 7.32 -6.42 -5.14
N GLU A 293 8.60 -6.29 -5.48
CA GLU A 293 9.08 -6.29 -6.88
C GLU A 293 8.78 -7.61 -7.58
N ALA A 294 9.02 -8.76 -6.92
CA ALA A 294 8.70 -10.06 -7.47
C ALA A 294 7.18 -10.22 -7.73
N ILE A 295 6.33 -9.67 -6.84
CA ILE A 295 4.88 -9.65 -7.03
C ILE A 295 4.51 -8.77 -8.23
N SER A 296 5.08 -7.56 -8.36
CA SER A 296 4.78 -6.64 -9.47
C SER A 296 5.15 -7.24 -10.82
N THR A 297 6.27 -7.97 -10.91
CA THR A 297 6.69 -8.65 -12.13
C THR A 297 5.69 -9.72 -12.60
N LEU A 298 5.00 -10.41 -11.67
CA LEU A 298 3.95 -11.36 -12.01
C LEU A 298 2.70 -10.65 -12.56
N SER A 299 2.34 -9.51 -11.99
CA SER A 299 1.17 -8.75 -12.43
C SER A 299 1.36 -8.21 -13.85
N ASP A 300 2.54 -7.67 -14.15
CA ASP A 300 2.88 -7.17 -15.49
C ASP A 300 2.92 -8.30 -16.55
N GLY A 301 3.41 -9.49 -16.16
CA GLY A 301 3.41 -10.68 -17.02
C GLY A 301 2.00 -11.20 -17.31
N ASN A 302 1.10 -11.14 -16.33
CA ASN A 302 -0.29 -11.55 -16.49
C ASN A 302 -1.07 -10.58 -17.40
N GLU A 303 -0.87 -9.27 -17.31
CA GLU A 303 -1.50 -8.29 -18.19
C GLU A 303 -1.06 -8.48 -19.66
N GLN A 304 0.23 -8.76 -19.90
CA GLN A 304 0.71 -9.06 -21.25
C GLN A 304 0.11 -10.37 -21.82
N THR A 305 -0.01 -11.40 -20.99
CA THR A 305 -0.58 -12.70 -21.41
C THR A 305 -2.08 -12.57 -21.71
N ILE A 306 -2.84 -11.83 -20.89
CA ILE A 306 -4.27 -11.55 -21.13
C ILE A 306 -4.43 -10.73 -22.42
N TYR A 307 -3.62 -9.70 -22.63
CA TYR A 307 -3.65 -8.88 -23.85
C TYR A 307 -3.32 -9.70 -25.10
N GLU A 308 -2.36 -10.63 -25.04
CA GLU A 308 -2.04 -11.53 -26.14
C GLU A 308 -3.16 -12.55 -26.41
N GLN A 309 -3.79 -13.11 -25.38
CA GLN A 309 -4.92 -14.02 -25.49
C GLN A 309 -6.17 -13.31 -26.04
N GLU A 310 -6.48 -12.09 -25.59
CA GLU A 310 -7.57 -11.28 -26.16
C GLU A 310 -7.32 -10.95 -27.62
N LYS A 311 -6.07 -10.66 -27.99
CA LYS A 311 -5.70 -10.38 -29.37
C LYS A 311 -5.77 -11.61 -30.28
N GLU A 312 -5.44 -12.80 -29.77
CA GLU A 312 -5.64 -14.07 -30.48
C GLU A 312 -7.13 -14.41 -30.63
N SER A 313 -7.93 -14.21 -29.59
CA SER A 313 -9.38 -14.45 -29.64
C SER A 313 -10.09 -13.48 -30.61
N LEU A 314 -9.66 -12.21 -30.65
CA LEU A 314 -10.17 -11.24 -31.62
C LEU A 314 -9.80 -11.63 -33.08
N LYS A 315 -8.57 -12.09 -33.30
CA LYS A 315 -8.18 -12.63 -34.63
C LYS A 315 -8.98 -13.86 -35.04
N TYR A 316 -9.21 -14.79 -34.11
CA TYR A 316 -10.00 -15.98 -34.37
C TYR A 316 -11.45 -15.63 -34.71
N ASN A 317 -12.04 -14.64 -34.06
CA ASN A 317 -13.40 -14.18 -34.35
C ASN A 317 -13.48 -13.44 -35.68
N GLU A 318 -12.48 -12.58 -36.01
CA GLU A 318 -12.42 -11.93 -37.35
C GLU A 318 -12.26 -12.94 -38.49
N GLU A 319 -11.44 -14.00 -38.31
CA GLU A 319 -11.29 -15.06 -39.30
C GLU A 319 -12.56 -15.94 -39.42
N ALA A 320 -13.31 -16.12 -38.32
CA ALA A 320 -14.57 -16.83 -38.28
C ALA A 320 -15.68 -16.02 -38.98
N GLU A 321 -15.78 -14.71 -38.75
CA GLU A 321 -16.72 -13.82 -39.45
C GLU A 321 -16.44 -13.76 -40.93
N VAL A 322 -15.18 -13.65 -41.37
CA VAL A 322 -14.79 -13.67 -42.79
C VAL A 322 -15.16 -15.01 -43.44
N LYS A 323 -15.03 -16.15 -42.73
CA LYS A 323 -15.46 -17.46 -43.26
C LYS A 323 -16.97 -17.57 -43.39
N VAL A 324 -17.73 -17.01 -42.47
CA VAL A 324 -19.21 -16.99 -42.50
C VAL A 324 -19.69 -16.06 -43.64
N GLU A 325 -19.08 -14.89 -43.80
CA GLU A 325 -19.43 -13.95 -44.86
C GLU A 325 -19.11 -14.50 -46.26
N ASN A 326 -17.97 -15.16 -46.41
CA ASN A 326 -17.63 -15.85 -47.66
C ASN A 326 -18.56 -17.03 -48.00
N SER A 327 -19.02 -17.80 -46.98
CA SER A 327 -20.00 -18.88 -47.19
C SER A 327 -21.40 -18.35 -47.57
N HIS A 328 -21.78 -17.18 -47.08
CA HIS A 328 -23.02 -16.50 -47.49
C HIS A 328 -22.92 -15.87 -48.86
N ILE A 329 -21.73 -15.41 -49.27
CA ILE A 329 -21.48 -14.85 -50.64
C ILE A 329 -21.51 -15.99 -51.67
N GLU A 330 -20.88 -17.13 -51.44
CA GLU A 330 -20.95 -18.29 -52.34
C GLU A 330 -22.38 -18.85 -52.51
N ASN A 331 -23.19 -18.84 -51.47
CA ASN A 331 -24.60 -19.26 -51.54
C ASN A 331 -25.52 -18.22 -52.22
N SER A 332 -25.13 -16.94 -52.23
CA SER A 332 -25.89 -15.87 -52.89
C SER A 332 -25.55 -15.71 -54.38
N ILE A 333 -24.35 -16.10 -54.83
CA ILE A 333 -23.93 -16.04 -56.23
C ILE A 333 -24.64 -17.10 -57.07
N ASN A 334 -25.05 -18.22 -56.46
CA ASN A 334 -25.78 -19.28 -57.19
C ASN A 334 -27.27 -18.97 -57.41
N HIS A 335 -27.81 -17.85 -56.96
CA HIS A 335 -29.25 -17.59 -57.05
C HIS A 335 -29.69 -16.26 -57.66
N LYS A 336 -28.83 -15.44 -58.32
CA LYS A 336 -29.33 -14.28 -59.10
C LYS A 336 -28.28 -13.76 -60.12
N ILE A 337 -28.33 -14.25 -61.33
CA ILE A 337 -27.94 -13.48 -62.53
C ILE A 337 -29.11 -12.56 -62.86
N GLY A 338 -28.94 -11.26 -62.72
CA GLY A 338 -29.95 -10.27 -63.06
C GLY A 338 -29.56 -8.85 -62.77
N VAL A 339 -28.74 -8.23 -63.63
CA VAL A 339 -28.80 -6.82 -64.10
C VAL A 339 -28.78 -5.63 -63.13
N ASN A 340 -27.74 -4.83 -63.27
CA ASN A 340 -27.66 -3.35 -63.37
C ASN A 340 -27.47 -2.44 -62.16
N SER A 341 -26.39 -1.71 -62.31
CA SER A 341 -26.22 -0.23 -62.17
C SER A 341 -25.96 0.45 -60.81
N ASN A 342 -24.78 1.05 -60.80
CA ASN A 342 -24.48 2.38 -60.24
C ASN A 342 -24.93 2.72 -58.81
N ILE A 343 -23.99 3.01 -57.95
CA ILE A 343 -23.86 4.28 -57.21
C ILE A 343 -22.76 4.16 -56.11
N PRO A 344 -22.25 5.27 -55.54
CA PRO A 344 -20.84 5.54 -55.33
C PRO A 344 -20.34 5.38 -53.87
N TRP A 345 -19.05 5.20 -53.77
CA TRP A 345 -18.21 5.11 -52.61
C TRP A 345 -18.42 6.18 -51.51
N LYS A 346 -18.61 5.74 -50.28
CA LYS A 346 -18.51 6.55 -49.08
C LYS A 346 -17.12 6.47 -48.49
N ARG A 347 -16.51 7.64 -48.31
CA ARG A 347 -15.22 7.88 -47.65
C ARG A 347 -15.20 7.36 -46.22
N LYS A 348 -14.26 6.48 -45.86
CA LYS A 348 -13.79 6.28 -44.50
C LYS A 348 -12.96 7.50 -44.10
N ILE A 349 -13.49 8.35 -43.23
CA ILE A 349 -12.71 9.38 -42.53
C ILE A 349 -12.15 8.72 -41.26
N GLY A 350 -10.86 8.45 -41.28
CA GLY A 350 -10.20 7.72 -40.24
C GLY A 350 -10.09 8.52 -38.92
N GLY A 351 -10.28 7.83 -37.81
CA GLY A 351 -10.10 8.33 -36.43
C GLY A 351 -8.70 8.86 -36.10
N VAL A 352 -7.75 8.80 -37.03
CA VAL A 352 -6.37 9.31 -36.89
C VAL A 352 -6.29 10.85 -36.87
N LYS A 353 -7.23 11.57 -37.50
CA LYS A 353 -7.20 13.04 -37.54
C LYS A 353 -7.67 13.72 -36.24
N ILE A 354 -8.54 13.08 -35.50
CA ILE A 354 -9.05 13.66 -34.22
C ILE A 354 -7.97 13.62 -33.12
N ALA A 355 -7.19 12.54 -33.03
CA ALA A 355 -6.09 12.42 -32.05
C ALA A 355 -4.92 13.39 -32.34
N GLN A 356 -4.67 13.72 -33.60
CA GLN A 356 -3.64 14.72 -33.97
C GLN A 356 -4.06 16.16 -33.64
N MET A 357 -5.34 16.51 -33.75
CA MET A 357 -5.84 17.84 -33.41
C MET A 357 -5.90 18.08 -31.90
N THR A 358 -6.19 17.05 -31.09
CA THR A 358 -6.21 17.18 -29.62
C THR A 358 -4.80 17.30 -29.03
N GLY A 359 -3.81 16.59 -29.57
CA GLY A 359 -2.41 16.71 -29.12
C GLY A 359 -1.81 18.09 -29.39
N LEU A 360 -2.06 18.64 -30.59
CA LEU A 360 -1.61 20.00 -30.94
C LEU A 360 -2.32 21.07 -30.08
N GLY A 361 -3.61 20.90 -29.80
CA GLY A 361 -4.39 21.80 -28.96
C GLY A 361 -3.87 21.86 -27.51
N ILE A 362 -3.46 20.73 -26.95
CA ILE A 362 -2.89 20.67 -25.58
C ILE A 362 -1.53 21.36 -25.51
N VAL A 363 -0.67 21.18 -26.50
CA VAL A 363 0.64 21.87 -26.56
C VAL A 363 0.47 23.38 -26.69
N VAL A 364 -0.46 23.86 -27.54
CA VAL A 364 -0.77 25.28 -27.68
C VAL A 364 -1.37 25.85 -26.39
N LEU A 365 -2.23 25.10 -25.69
CA LEU A 365 -2.82 25.52 -24.42
C LEU A 365 -1.75 25.61 -23.32
N LEU A 366 -0.82 24.69 -23.24
CA LEU A 366 0.29 24.71 -22.28
C LEU A 366 1.26 25.88 -22.55
N VAL A 367 1.56 26.19 -23.81
CA VAL A 367 2.37 27.34 -24.19
C VAL A 367 1.64 28.65 -23.84
N LEU A 368 0.32 28.74 -24.08
CA LEU A 368 -0.50 29.88 -23.69
C LEU A 368 -0.58 30.06 -22.16
N LEU A 369 -0.74 28.98 -21.39
CA LEU A 369 -0.73 29.04 -19.94
C LEU A 369 0.64 29.49 -19.36
N CYS A 370 1.74 29.08 -19.98
CA CYS A 370 3.08 29.55 -19.61
C CYS A 370 3.30 31.04 -19.97
N THR A 371 2.67 31.55 -21.02
CA THR A 371 2.78 32.97 -21.40
C THR A 371 1.88 33.88 -20.56
N ILE A 372 0.71 33.40 -20.13
CA ILE A 372 -0.22 34.17 -19.29
C ILE A 372 0.32 34.34 -17.85
N ASN A 373 1.06 33.36 -17.32
CA ASN A 373 1.67 33.47 -15.99
C ASN A 373 2.91 34.39 -15.93
N ASN A 374 3.33 34.98 -17.05
CA ASN A 374 4.46 35.91 -17.17
C ASN A 374 4.03 37.37 -17.36
N ALA A 375 2.87 37.79 -16.83
CA ALA A 375 2.51 39.19 -16.74
C ALA A 375 3.47 39.90 -15.74
N PRO A 376 3.98 41.10 -16.07
CA PRO A 376 5.05 41.74 -15.30
C PRO A 376 4.56 42.19 -13.93
N LEU A 377 5.17 41.63 -12.87
CA LEU A 377 5.19 42.27 -11.55
C LEU A 377 6.45 43.12 -11.51
N GLU A 378 6.29 44.41 -11.22
CA GLU A 378 7.35 45.39 -11.06
C GLU A 378 8.37 44.93 -10.02
N ASN A 379 9.55 44.53 -10.46
CA ASN A 379 10.87 44.66 -9.87
C ASN A 379 11.83 43.54 -10.30
N GLY A 380 12.63 43.81 -11.30
CA GLY A 380 14.07 43.57 -11.34
C GLY A 380 14.67 42.16 -11.48
N TYR A 381 13.95 41.05 -11.58
CA TYR A 381 14.53 39.69 -11.70
C TYR A 381 13.86 38.81 -12.78
N HIS A 382 14.11 39.14 -14.08
CA HIS A 382 13.39 38.48 -15.16
C HIS A 382 14.15 37.45 -16.02
N ILE A 383 15.45 37.30 -15.90
CA ILE A 383 16.23 36.45 -16.82
C ILE A 383 16.22 34.96 -16.36
N GLY A 384 16.25 34.71 -15.06
CA GLY A 384 16.29 33.34 -14.52
C GLY A 384 14.98 32.54 -14.69
N SER A 385 13.84 33.20 -14.56
CA SER A 385 12.53 32.51 -14.62
C SER A 385 12.14 32.02 -16.04
N ASN A 386 12.49 32.81 -17.06
CA ASN A 386 12.21 32.45 -18.46
C ASN A 386 13.02 31.23 -18.93
N ILE A 387 14.26 31.11 -18.46
CA ILE A 387 15.14 29.99 -18.78
C ILE A 387 14.63 28.69 -18.16
N TRP A 388 14.16 28.73 -16.91
CA TRP A 388 13.53 27.58 -16.23
C TRP A 388 12.26 27.11 -16.96
N ASN A 389 11.41 28.02 -17.38
CA ASN A 389 10.17 27.71 -18.07
C ASN A 389 10.41 27.05 -19.45
N ILE A 390 11.42 27.49 -20.21
CA ILE A 390 11.81 26.87 -21.48
C ILE A 390 12.35 25.46 -21.26
N GLY A 391 13.16 25.22 -20.22
CA GLY A 391 13.66 23.90 -19.86
C GLY A 391 12.52 22.92 -19.49
N ILE A 392 11.55 23.35 -18.70
CA ILE A 392 10.39 22.54 -18.29
C ILE A 392 9.51 22.19 -19.51
N VAL A 393 9.25 23.16 -20.41
CA VAL A 393 8.47 22.92 -21.64
C VAL A 393 9.18 21.93 -22.55
N GLY A 394 10.50 22.00 -22.68
CA GLY A 394 11.30 21.04 -23.44
C GLY A 394 11.23 19.62 -22.86
N LEU A 395 11.32 19.49 -21.53
CA LEU A 395 11.23 18.21 -20.84
C LEU A 395 9.83 17.58 -20.96
N CYS A 396 8.78 18.36 -20.77
CA CYS A 396 7.40 17.92 -20.92
C CYS A 396 7.08 17.48 -22.35
N SER A 397 7.56 18.22 -23.35
CA SER A 397 7.43 17.87 -24.77
C SER A 397 8.12 16.54 -25.08
N SER A 398 9.33 16.31 -24.57
CA SER A 398 10.08 15.07 -24.77
C SER A 398 9.36 13.86 -24.14
N ILE A 399 8.78 14.02 -22.96
CA ILE A 399 8.00 12.99 -22.27
C ILE A 399 6.72 12.67 -23.08
N LEU A 400 5.98 13.68 -23.53
CA LEU A 400 4.77 13.50 -24.32
C LEU A 400 5.06 12.80 -25.65
N PHE A 401 6.16 13.14 -26.34
CA PHE A 401 6.59 12.44 -27.56
C PHE A 401 6.99 11.00 -27.30
N ARG A 402 7.62 10.68 -26.15
CA ARG A 402 7.92 9.30 -25.74
C ARG A 402 6.65 8.51 -25.45
N ILE A 403 5.70 9.09 -24.75
CA ILE A 403 4.40 8.45 -24.49
C ILE A 403 3.67 8.17 -25.82
N TYR A 404 3.62 9.16 -26.71
CA TYR A 404 3.01 9.00 -28.04
C TYR A 404 3.73 7.94 -28.90
N TYR A 405 5.08 7.84 -28.81
CA TYR A 405 5.86 6.80 -29.49
C TYR A 405 5.53 5.40 -28.95
N ILE A 406 5.38 5.24 -27.63
CA ILE A 406 5.00 3.96 -27.00
C ILE A 406 3.63 3.52 -27.53
N PHE A 407 2.67 4.43 -27.62
CA PHE A 407 1.32 4.12 -28.11
C PHE A 407 1.23 3.87 -29.63
N THR A 408 2.08 4.48 -30.45
CA THR A 408 1.96 4.39 -31.91
C THR A 408 3.00 3.50 -32.60
N LYS A 409 4.03 3.02 -31.87
CA LYS A 409 5.17 2.20 -32.36
C LYS A 409 5.83 2.72 -33.67
N LYS A 410 5.74 4.01 -33.97
CA LYS A 410 6.37 4.59 -35.16
C LYS A 410 7.77 5.08 -34.86
N LYS A 411 8.83 4.43 -35.47
CA LYS A 411 10.26 4.74 -35.28
C LYS A 411 10.64 6.23 -35.45
N ILE A 412 9.96 6.93 -36.36
CA ILE A 412 10.23 8.36 -36.65
C ILE A 412 10.02 9.25 -35.39
N TRP A 413 9.00 8.96 -34.56
CA TRP A 413 8.71 9.73 -33.35
C TRP A 413 9.71 9.49 -32.24
N GLY A 414 10.33 8.32 -32.19
CA GLY A 414 11.43 8.04 -31.26
C GLY A 414 12.67 8.88 -31.55
N LEU A 415 13.02 9.09 -32.83
CA LEU A 415 14.13 9.95 -33.25
C LEU A 415 13.88 11.42 -32.87
N ILE A 416 12.67 11.93 -33.04
CA ILE A 416 12.28 13.29 -32.65
C ILE A 416 12.36 13.45 -31.12
N SER A 417 11.95 12.44 -30.34
CA SER A 417 12.06 12.44 -28.88
C SER A 417 13.52 12.48 -28.40
N ILE A 418 14.43 11.74 -29.06
CA ILE A 418 15.86 11.74 -28.77
C ILE A 418 16.47 13.11 -29.10
N GLY A 419 16.12 13.71 -30.23
CA GLY A 419 16.54 15.06 -30.62
C GLY A 419 16.13 16.11 -29.59
N GLY A 420 14.90 16.05 -29.08
CA GLY A 420 14.40 16.94 -28.01
C GLY A 420 15.14 16.77 -26.70
N LEU A 421 15.52 15.54 -26.35
CA LEU A 421 16.32 15.25 -25.15
C LEU A 421 17.74 15.81 -25.26
N ILE A 422 18.39 15.64 -26.41
CA ILE A 422 19.73 16.16 -26.68
C ILE A 422 19.72 17.70 -26.60
N LEU A 423 18.73 18.36 -27.18
CA LEU A 423 18.58 19.82 -27.10
C LEU A 423 18.40 20.32 -25.65
N SER A 424 17.61 19.59 -24.86
CA SER A 424 17.40 19.91 -23.44
C SER A 424 18.69 19.73 -22.61
N LEU A 425 19.49 18.71 -22.90
CA LEU A 425 20.79 18.48 -22.25
C LEU A 425 21.84 19.52 -22.65
N ILE A 426 21.89 19.90 -23.90
CA ILE A 426 22.77 20.97 -24.38
C ILE A 426 22.39 22.30 -23.69
N PHE A 427 21.10 22.57 -23.56
CA PHE A 427 20.61 23.77 -22.89
C PHE A 427 20.95 23.78 -21.40
N LEU A 428 20.81 22.63 -20.71
CA LEU A 428 21.20 22.44 -19.32
C LEU A 428 22.72 22.66 -19.13
N PHE A 429 23.53 22.17 -20.06
CA PHE A 429 25.00 22.35 -20.05
C PHE A 429 25.39 23.84 -20.18
N PHE A 430 24.75 24.59 -21.08
CA PHE A 430 24.98 26.03 -21.19
C PHE A 430 24.50 26.82 -19.96
N LEU A 431 23.47 26.34 -19.28
CA LEU A 431 22.94 26.90 -18.04
C LEU A 431 23.94 26.75 -16.89
N ILE A 432 24.56 25.57 -16.78
CA ILE A 432 25.60 25.28 -15.79
C ILE A 432 26.85 26.11 -16.04
N LEU A 433 27.25 26.29 -17.30
CA LEU A 433 28.40 27.13 -17.67
C LEU A 433 28.18 28.63 -17.40
N ASN A 434 26.94 29.12 -17.32
CA ASN A 434 26.64 30.52 -16.98
C ASN A 434 26.43 30.77 -15.47
N ILE A 435 26.51 29.74 -14.63
CA ILE A 435 26.42 29.84 -13.16
C ILE A 435 27.82 29.85 -12.52
N PHE A 436 28.87 29.47 -13.27
CA PHE A 436 30.27 29.60 -12.91
C PHE A 436 30.93 30.71 -13.74
#